data_ee144eec673e8a0bc5d01e3b6778e9dc
#
_entry.id   ee144eec673e8a0bc5d01e3b6778e9dc
#
_cell.length_a   1.000
_cell.length_b   1.000
_cell.length_c   1.000
_cell.angle_alpha   90.00
_cell.angle_beta   90.00
_cell.angle_gamma   90.00
#
_symmetry.space_group_name_H-M   'P 1'
#
loop_
_entity.id
_entity.type
_entity.pdbx_description
1 polymer ?
#
loop_
_entity_poly.entity_id
_entity_poly.type
_entity_poly.pdbx_seq_one_letter_code
_entity_poly.pdbx_strand_id
1 'polypeptide(L)'
;MEQIHRSNSLGKPKLIAHRGFAVSSPQNSLASFEAAGRLKYWAIETDVHKTADGVLVCCHDAAVDSMFEGSGMIRERKLDDLRRLEYRAEKRRGCADPGPMPTFREYLAICKEYGCIPFIETKTADIPEVLETAGEFFREEEYVLSSVQFSHLEAVREITERVFIHHIFSDEEKMRLLGDMGNSGLSYNYPDYRSCPKELLERTRAAGVQICLRAGDTAGAVRDMIALGLDYIPTNCIREI
;
A
#
# COMPACT_ATOMS: atom_id res chain seq x y z
N MET A 1 4.02 3.32 18.83
CA MET A 1 4.04 3.02 17.37
C MET A 1 5.49 2.94 16.94
N GLU A 2 5.90 1.84 16.29
CA GLU A 2 7.23 1.74 15.72
C GLU A 2 7.32 2.70 14.54
N GLN A 3 8.32 3.57 14.56
CA GLN A 3 8.58 4.46 13.44
C GLN A 3 8.98 3.64 12.20
N ILE A 4 8.57 4.08 11.02
CA ILE A 4 8.89 3.45 9.73
C ILE A 4 10.40 3.20 9.57
N HIS A 5 11.23 4.07 10.20
CA HIS A 5 12.69 4.06 10.13
C HIS A 5 13.41 3.10 11.08
N ARG A 6 12.76 2.53 12.09
CA ARG A 6 13.47 1.61 12.97
C ARG A 6 13.70 0.30 12.23
N SER A 7 14.98 0.03 11.96
CA SER A 7 15.42 -1.35 11.70
C SER A 7 14.77 -2.24 12.76
N ASN A 8 14.19 -3.33 12.33
CA ASN A 8 13.40 -4.22 13.16
C ASN A 8 14.26 -4.77 14.30
N SER A 9 14.38 -4.06 15.42
CA SER A 9 15.16 -4.45 16.61
C SER A 9 14.62 -5.72 17.27
N LEU A 10 13.46 -6.23 16.83
CA LEU A 10 12.80 -7.42 17.36
C LEU A 10 12.83 -8.62 16.42
N GLY A 11 13.52 -8.56 15.29
CA GLY A 11 13.67 -9.70 14.37
C GLY A 11 12.38 -10.17 13.66
N LYS A 12 11.27 -9.43 13.81
CA LYS A 12 10.02 -9.76 13.10
C LYS A 12 9.99 -9.07 11.74
N PRO A 13 9.60 -9.78 10.67
CA PRO A 13 9.49 -9.17 9.35
C PRO A 13 8.37 -8.11 9.35
N LYS A 14 8.61 -7.00 8.66
CA LYS A 14 7.60 -5.97 8.41
C LYS A 14 6.71 -6.45 7.26
N LEU A 15 5.61 -7.14 7.59
CA LEU A 15 4.65 -7.60 6.59
C LEU A 15 3.64 -6.50 6.26
N ILE A 16 3.40 -6.28 4.98
CA ILE A 16 2.36 -5.40 4.46
C ILE A 16 1.21 -6.25 3.94
N ALA A 17 0.00 -6.04 4.45
CA ALA A 17 -1.22 -6.63 3.89
C ALA A 17 -1.56 -5.91 2.58
N HIS A 18 -1.20 -6.51 1.44
CA HIS A 18 -1.43 -5.96 0.10
C HIS A 18 -2.93 -5.90 -0.22
N ARG A 19 -3.48 -4.69 -0.27
CA ARG A 19 -4.92 -4.38 -0.41
C ARG A 19 -5.77 -4.99 0.70
N GLY A 20 -5.23 -4.98 1.94
CA GLY A 20 -5.79 -5.69 3.07
C GLY A 20 -5.50 -7.19 3.07
N PHE A 21 -6.04 -7.94 4.04
CA PHE A 21 -5.93 -9.40 4.08
C PHE A 21 -7.04 -10.03 3.21
N ALA A 22 -6.75 -10.17 1.91
CA ALA A 22 -7.74 -10.53 0.89
C ALA A 22 -7.87 -12.06 0.65
N VAL A 23 -7.60 -12.90 1.64
CA VAL A 23 -7.75 -14.37 1.52
C VAL A 23 -9.21 -14.79 1.52
N SER A 24 -10.02 -14.20 2.42
CA SER A 24 -11.42 -14.54 2.65
C SER A 24 -12.38 -13.37 2.44
N SER A 25 -11.93 -12.31 1.81
CA SER A 25 -12.71 -11.11 1.50
C SER A 25 -12.20 -10.43 0.24
N PRO A 26 -12.99 -9.57 -0.42
CA PRO A 26 -12.47 -8.78 -1.54
C PRO A 26 -11.28 -7.91 -1.15
N GLN A 27 -10.33 -7.75 -2.06
CA GLN A 27 -9.25 -6.76 -1.89
C GLN A 27 -9.83 -5.34 -1.80
N ASN A 28 -9.13 -4.43 -1.09
CA ASN A 28 -9.58 -3.05 -0.87
C ASN A 28 -11.03 -2.97 -0.34
N SER A 29 -11.43 -3.88 0.57
CA SER A 29 -12.73 -3.85 1.25
C SER A 29 -12.56 -3.56 2.74
N LEU A 30 -13.62 -3.05 3.40
CA LEU A 30 -13.62 -2.86 4.85
C LEU A 30 -13.25 -4.17 5.57
N ALA A 31 -13.87 -5.29 5.14
CA ALA A 31 -13.59 -6.59 5.72
C ALA A 31 -12.12 -7.02 5.57
N SER A 32 -11.45 -6.73 4.44
CA SER A 32 -10.04 -7.08 4.24
C SER A 32 -9.10 -6.21 5.10
N PHE A 33 -9.42 -4.94 5.27
CA PHE A 33 -8.65 -4.02 6.12
C PHE A 33 -8.78 -4.39 7.60
N GLU A 34 -9.99 -4.65 8.08
CA GLU A 34 -10.21 -5.13 9.45
C GLU A 34 -9.53 -6.47 9.73
N ALA A 35 -9.60 -7.41 8.78
CA ALA A 35 -8.92 -8.69 8.91
C ALA A 35 -7.40 -8.50 9.04
N ALA A 36 -6.79 -7.62 8.24
CA ALA A 36 -5.38 -7.27 8.34
C ALA A 36 -5.04 -6.65 9.70
N GLY A 37 -5.89 -5.74 10.17
CA GLY A 37 -5.73 -5.10 11.48
C GLY A 37 -5.79 -6.09 12.64
N ARG A 38 -6.78 -6.98 12.67
CA ARG A 38 -6.91 -8.05 13.68
C ARG A 38 -5.71 -9.00 13.68
N LEU A 39 -5.13 -9.26 12.52
CA LEU A 39 -3.94 -10.10 12.35
C LEU A 39 -2.63 -9.37 12.69
N LYS A 40 -2.70 -8.09 13.06
CA LYS A 40 -1.55 -7.27 13.47
C LYS A 40 -0.45 -7.16 12.42
N TYR A 41 -0.85 -6.98 11.15
CA TYR A 41 0.10 -6.61 10.11
C TYR A 41 0.84 -5.32 10.50
N TRP A 42 2.10 -5.18 10.09
CA TRP A 42 2.86 -3.97 10.29
C TRP A 42 2.24 -2.78 9.54
N ALA A 43 1.83 -3.01 8.29
CA ALA A 43 1.13 -2.02 7.49
C ALA A 43 -0.03 -2.67 6.71
N ILE A 44 -1.01 -1.85 6.37
CA ILE A 44 -2.09 -2.21 5.45
C ILE A 44 -1.93 -1.34 4.21
N GLU A 45 -1.87 -1.97 3.05
CA GLU A 45 -1.75 -1.22 1.80
C GLU A 45 -3.14 -1.04 1.16
N THR A 46 -3.33 0.10 0.48
CA THR A 46 -4.52 0.43 -0.30
C THR A 46 -4.20 1.32 -1.48
N ASP A 47 -5.06 1.27 -2.50
CA ASP A 47 -5.02 2.08 -3.71
C ASP A 47 -6.09 3.19 -3.63
N VAL A 48 -5.73 4.46 -3.85
CA VAL A 48 -6.63 5.60 -3.66
C VAL A 48 -6.98 6.26 -4.99
N HIS A 49 -8.28 6.36 -5.25
CA HIS A 49 -8.89 7.10 -6.36
C HIS A 49 -9.80 8.22 -5.86
N LYS A 50 -10.08 9.17 -6.76
CA LYS A 50 -11.01 10.28 -6.52
C LYS A 50 -12.29 10.10 -7.33
N THR A 51 -13.44 10.29 -6.67
CA THR A 51 -14.77 10.24 -7.28
C THR A 51 -15.14 11.54 -7.99
N ALA A 52 -16.25 11.55 -8.74
CA ALA A 52 -16.76 12.74 -9.41
C ALA A 52 -17.16 13.87 -8.45
N ASP A 53 -17.57 13.54 -7.24
CA ASP A 53 -17.94 14.48 -6.17
C ASP A 53 -16.81 14.75 -5.17
N GLY A 54 -15.55 14.38 -5.55
CA GLY A 54 -14.34 14.75 -4.81
C GLY A 54 -14.02 13.86 -3.62
N VAL A 55 -14.69 12.73 -3.42
CA VAL A 55 -14.40 11.84 -2.29
C VAL A 55 -13.28 10.85 -2.65
N LEU A 56 -12.31 10.67 -1.76
CA LEU A 56 -11.26 9.67 -1.91
C LEU A 56 -11.79 8.28 -1.50
N VAL A 57 -11.62 7.28 -2.38
CA VAL A 57 -12.11 5.91 -2.22
C VAL A 57 -11.00 4.89 -2.45
N CYS A 58 -11.15 3.68 -1.88
CA CYS A 58 -10.17 2.61 -1.98
C CYS A 58 -10.59 1.59 -3.05
N CYS A 59 -9.81 1.50 -4.13
CA CYS A 59 -9.98 0.52 -5.20
C CYS A 59 -8.70 0.42 -6.01
N HIS A 60 -8.34 -0.78 -6.49
CA HIS A 60 -7.12 -0.92 -7.31
C HIS A 60 -7.30 -0.35 -8.73
N ASP A 61 -8.36 -0.77 -9.41
CA ASP A 61 -8.60 -0.37 -10.79
C ASP A 61 -9.37 0.95 -10.84
N ALA A 62 -9.08 1.78 -11.83
CA ALA A 62 -9.81 3.02 -12.07
C ALA A 62 -11.26 2.80 -12.49
N ALA A 63 -11.58 1.59 -12.98
CA ALA A 63 -12.94 1.15 -13.33
C ALA A 63 -13.48 0.15 -12.29
N VAL A 64 -14.77 0.17 -12.05
CA VAL A 64 -15.43 -0.70 -11.06
C VAL A 64 -15.61 -2.14 -11.55
N ASP A 65 -15.48 -2.38 -12.84
CA ASP A 65 -15.85 -3.60 -13.58
C ASP A 65 -15.19 -4.87 -13.05
N SER A 66 -13.96 -4.76 -12.55
CA SER A 66 -13.18 -5.92 -12.09
C SER A 66 -13.66 -6.45 -10.73
N MET A 67 -14.21 -5.59 -9.89
CA MET A 67 -14.54 -5.89 -8.50
C MET A 67 -16.04 -5.88 -8.21
N PHE A 68 -16.80 -5.05 -8.91
CA PHE A 68 -18.21 -4.80 -8.62
C PHE A 68 -19.13 -5.19 -9.77
N GLU A 69 -20.40 -5.46 -9.45
CA GLU A 69 -21.47 -5.60 -10.43
C GLU A 69 -21.84 -4.22 -10.96
N GLY A 70 -21.25 -3.85 -12.09
CA GLY A 70 -21.38 -2.54 -12.71
C GLY A 70 -20.25 -2.29 -13.70
N SER A 71 -20.24 -1.12 -14.32
CA SER A 71 -19.21 -0.72 -15.29
C SER A 71 -18.93 0.78 -15.24
N GLY A 72 -17.74 1.18 -15.65
CA GLY A 72 -17.33 2.58 -15.82
C GLY A 72 -16.34 3.07 -14.77
N MET A 73 -15.86 4.28 -14.96
CA MET A 73 -14.75 4.86 -14.23
C MET A 73 -15.21 5.42 -12.88
N ILE A 74 -14.42 5.21 -11.82
CA ILE A 74 -14.65 5.78 -10.48
C ILE A 74 -14.77 7.29 -10.54
N ARG A 75 -13.87 7.97 -11.29
CA ARG A 75 -13.86 9.44 -11.44
C ARG A 75 -15.12 10.03 -12.08
N GLU A 76 -15.96 9.21 -12.72
CA GLU A 76 -17.19 9.62 -13.39
C GLU A 76 -18.44 9.37 -12.54
N ARG A 77 -18.27 8.80 -11.34
CA ARG A 77 -19.36 8.42 -10.44
C ARG A 77 -19.25 9.15 -9.10
N LYS A 78 -20.39 9.43 -8.49
CA LYS A 78 -20.46 9.92 -7.12
C LYS A 78 -20.30 8.78 -6.11
N LEU A 79 -19.86 9.11 -4.91
CA LEU A 79 -19.69 8.13 -3.82
C LEU A 79 -20.96 7.31 -3.59
N ASP A 80 -22.12 7.98 -3.50
CA ASP A 80 -23.40 7.30 -3.25
C ASP A 80 -23.75 6.23 -4.30
N ASP A 81 -23.40 6.46 -5.57
CA ASP A 81 -23.62 5.49 -6.63
C ASP A 81 -22.63 4.33 -6.53
N LEU A 82 -21.38 4.62 -6.19
CA LEU A 82 -20.35 3.59 -5.99
C LEU A 82 -20.68 2.68 -4.80
N ARG A 83 -21.19 3.24 -3.70
CA ARG A 83 -21.54 2.48 -2.48
C ARG A 83 -22.77 1.61 -2.62
N ARG A 84 -23.58 1.78 -3.68
CA ARG A 84 -24.73 0.89 -4.02
C ARG A 84 -24.29 -0.32 -4.84
N LEU A 85 -23.06 -0.30 -5.38
CA LEU A 85 -22.56 -1.45 -6.15
C LEU A 85 -22.26 -2.63 -5.24
N GLU A 86 -22.67 -3.81 -5.66
CA GLU A 86 -22.32 -5.05 -4.96
C GLU A 86 -21.00 -5.61 -5.52
N TYR A 87 -20.19 -6.17 -4.63
CA TYR A 87 -19.02 -6.94 -5.07
C TYR A 87 -19.45 -8.16 -5.88
N ARG A 88 -18.78 -8.46 -6.98
CA ARG A 88 -18.98 -9.67 -7.76
C ARG A 88 -18.90 -10.92 -6.88
N ALA A 89 -19.76 -11.89 -7.11
CA ALA A 89 -19.85 -13.10 -6.29
C ALA A 89 -18.51 -13.83 -6.17
N GLU A 90 -17.76 -13.95 -7.29
CA GLU A 90 -16.44 -14.60 -7.34
C GLU A 90 -15.35 -13.80 -6.61
N LYS A 91 -15.57 -12.51 -6.36
CA LYS A 91 -14.63 -11.65 -5.61
C LYS A 91 -14.88 -11.68 -4.11
N ARG A 92 -16.07 -12.05 -3.67
CA ARG A 92 -16.42 -12.13 -2.24
C ARG A 92 -15.60 -13.16 -1.46
N ARG A 93 -15.08 -14.20 -2.10
CA ARG A 93 -14.22 -15.22 -1.48
C ARG A 93 -14.83 -15.86 -0.21
N GLY A 94 -16.14 -15.99 -0.17
CA GLY A 94 -16.88 -16.49 1.01
C GLY A 94 -17.17 -15.45 2.09
N CYS A 95 -16.79 -14.19 1.91
CA CYS A 95 -17.17 -13.10 2.79
C CYS A 95 -18.67 -12.81 2.65
N ALA A 96 -19.41 -12.92 3.74
CA ALA A 96 -20.84 -12.67 3.75
C ALA A 96 -21.15 -11.18 3.59
N ASP A 97 -20.38 -10.32 4.26
CA ASP A 97 -20.53 -8.87 4.21
C ASP A 97 -19.14 -8.21 4.07
N PRO A 98 -18.72 -7.85 2.85
CA PRO A 98 -17.48 -7.11 2.61
C PRO A 98 -17.58 -5.63 2.95
N GLY A 99 -18.78 -5.13 3.26
CA GLY A 99 -19.09 -3.69 3.32
C GLY A 99 -19.23 -3.05 1.93
N PRO A 100 -19.62 -1.78 1.85
CA PRO A 100 -19.61 -1.01 0.60
C PRO A 100 -18.17 -0.67 0.17
N MET A 101 -18.02 -0.05 -1.03
CA MET A 101 -16.72 0.52 -1.44
C MET A 101 -16.20 1.45 -0.34
N PRO A 102 -15.00 1.21 0.22
CA PRO A 102 -14.48 2.01 1.30
C PRO A 102 -14.10 3.42 0.84
N THR A 103 -14.36 4.40 1.67
CA THR A 103 -13.69 5.69 1.58
C THR A 103 -12.27 5.60 2.15
N PHE A 104 -11.39 6.48 1.71
CA PHE A 104 -10.03 6.58 2.26
C PHE A 104 -10.03 6.89 3.76
N ARG A 105 -11.00 7.69 4.24
CA ARG A 105 -11.20 7.99 5.66
C ARG A 105 -11.55 6.75 6.49
N GLU A 106 -12.43 5.87 5.99
CA GLU A 106 -12.77 4.61 6.66
C GLU A 106 -11.55 3.69 6.77
N TYR A 107 -10.74 3.60 5.71
CA TYR A 107 -9.47 2.86 5.74
C TYR A 107 -8.49 3.43 6.79
N LEU A 108 -8.28 4.75 6.80
CA LEU A 108 -7.40 5.41 7.79
C LEU A 108 -7.89 5.18 9.23
N ALA A 109 -9.21 5.24 9.45
CA ALA A 109 -9.80 4.95 10.76
C ALA A 109 -9.50 3.51 11.22
N ILE A 110 -9.62 2.53 10.33
CA ILE A 110 -9.26 1.13 10.61
C ILE A 110 -7.76 1.01 10.93
N CYS A 111 -6.88 1.60 10.12
CA CYS A 111 -5.45 1.59 10.40
C CYS A 111 -5.14 2.16 11.81
N LYS A 112 -5.79 3.26 12.18
CA LYS A 112 -5.62 3.90 13.49
C LYS A 112 -6.12 3.03 14.63
N GLU A 113 -7.30 2.42 14.48
CA GLU A 113 -7.90 1.53 15.48
C GLU A 113 -6.99 0.34 15.81
N TYR A 114 -6.43 -0.29 14.78
CA TYR A 114 -5.58 -1.47 14.95
C TYR A 114 -4.10 -1.17 15.16
N GLY A 115 -3.68 0.09 15.01
CA GLY A 115 -2.28 0.53 15.13
C GLY A 115 -1.38 0.04 13.99
N CYS A 116 -1.96 -0.14 12.80
CA CYS A 116 -1.23 -0.47 11.58
C CYS A 116 -0.78 0.80 10.85
N ILE A 117 0.35 0.74 10.15
CA ILE A 117 0.84 1.84 9.31
C ILE A 117 0.02 1.89 8.03
N PRO A 118 -0.59 3.04 7.66
CA PRO A 118 -1.17 3.20 6.33
C PRO A 118 -0.08 3.19 5.25
N PHE A 119 -0.21 2.29 4.26
CA PHE A 119 0.65 2.24 3.08
C PHE A 119 -0.21 2.60 1.86
N ILE A 120 -0.10 3.83 1.39
CA ILE A 120 -1.07 4.49 0.52
C ILE A 120 -0.52 4.57 -0.90
N GLU A 121 -1.06 3.79 -1.85
CA GLU A 121 -0.76 3.99 -3.26
C GLU A 121 -1.73 5.00 -3.87
N THR A 122 -1.22 6.18 -4.27
CA THR A 122 -2.04 7.14 -4.99
C THR A 122 -2.12 6.81 -6.47
N LYS A 123 -3.36 6.70 -7.00
CA LYS A 123 -3.65 6.39 -8.40
C LYS A 123 -4.09 7.63 -9.17
N THR A 124 -5.25 8.18 -8.84
CA THR A 124 -5.85 9.34 -9.53
C THR A 124 -6.18 10.49 -8.56
N ALA A 125 -5.84 10.34 -7.29
CA ALA A 125 -6.05 11.37 -6.28
C ALA A 125 -4.92 12.40 -6.31
N ASP A 126 -5.24 13.65 -6.02
CA ASP A 126 -4.26 14.73 -5.92
C ASP A 126 -3.42 14.59 -4.65
N ILE A 127 -2.11 14.76 -4.75
CA ILE A 127 -1.17 14.59 -3.62
C ILE A 127 -1.53 15.48 -2.42
N PRO A 128 -1.79 16.79 -2.55
CA PRO A 128 -2.17 17.63 -1.41
C PRO A 128 -3.39 17.11 -0.66
N GLU A 129 -4.41 16.64 -1.37
CA GLU A 129 -5.65 16.13 -0.79
C GLU A 129 -5.46 14.81 -0.03
N VAL A 130 -4.59 13.92 -0.57
CA VAL A 130 -4.21 12.67 0.12
C VAL A 130 -3.46 12.97 1.40
N LEU A 131 -2.48 13.89 1.36
CA LEU A 131 -1.70 14.30 2.53
C LEU A 131 -2.56 14.99 3.59
N GLU A 132 -3.45 15.90 3.19
CA GLU A 132 -4.39 16.58 4.09
C GLU A 132 -5.29 15.56 4.79
N THR A 133 -5.92 14.65 4.02
CA THR A 133 -6.81 13.63 4.58
C THR A 133 -6.07 12.68 5.52
N ALA A 134 -4.86 12.23 5.16
CA ALA A 134 -4.04 11.38 6.01
C ALA A 134 -3.63 12.11 7.30
N GLY A 135 -3.31 13.40 7.20
CA GLY A 135 -2.92 14.26 8.32
C GLY A 135 -3.99 14.45 9.39
N GLU A 136 -5.27 14.23 9.08
CA GLU A 136 -6.34 14.24 10.09
C GLU A 136 -6.28 13.03 11.05
N PHE A 137 -5.63 11.95 10.63
CA PHE A 137 -5.55 10.70 11.39
C PHE A 137 -4.14 10.41 11.91
N PHE A 138 -3.11 10.77 11.17
CA PHE A 138 -1.71 10.38 11.41
C PHE A 138 -0.77 11.57 11.26
N ARG A 139 0.34 11.54 11.99
CA ARG A 139 1.47 12.45 11.72
C ARG A 139 2.18 11.99 10.44
N GLU A 140 2.89 12.89 9.78
CA GLU A 140 3.58 12.64 8.50
C GLU A 140 4.55 11.45 8.55
N GLU A 141 5.17 11.18 9.71
CA GLU A 141 6.11 10.07 9.90
C GLU A 141 5.42 8.72 10.19
N GLU A 142 4.08 8.67 10.21
CA GLU A 142 3.32 7.49 10.61
C GLU A 142 2.63 6.79 9.45
N TYR A 143 2.82 7.26 8.20
CA TYR A 143 2.29 6.61 7.00
C TYR A 143 3.29 6.65 5.85
N VAL A 144 3.05 5.81 4.86
CA VAL A 144 3.82 5.71 3.61
C VAL A 144 2.95 6.18 2.46
N LEU A 145 3.50 7.04 1.60
CA LEU A 145 2.88 7.37 0.32
C LEU A 145 3.66 6.68 -0.80
N SER A 146 2.98 5.89 -1.60
CA SER A 146 3.58 5.15 -2.71
C SER A 146 2.93 5.50 -4.04
N SER A 147 3.68 5.35 -5.12
CA SER A 147 3.17 5.51 -6.48
C SER A 147 4.05 4.83 -7.51
N VAL A 148 3.45 4.42 -8.64
CA VAL A 148 4.15 4.06 -9.87
C VAL A 148 4.59 5.31 -10.66
N GLN A 149 3.99 6.46 -10.42
CA GLN A 149 4.34 7.73 -11.04
C GLN A 149 5.35 8.48 -10.16
N PHE A 150 6.58 8.62 -10.65
CA PHE A 150 7.64 9.27 -9.86
C PHE A 150 7.31 10.73 -9.55
N SER A 151 6.63 11.43 -10.47
CA SER A 151 6.17 12.82 -10.27
C SER A 151 5.25 13.01 -9.06
N HIS A 152 4.52 11.96 -8.63
CA HIS A 152 3.75 12.03 -7.39
C HIS A 152 4.67 12.14 -6.15
N LEU A 153 5.81 11.44 -6.17
CA LEU A 153 6.78 11.48 -5.08
C LEU A 153 7.53 12.81 -5.06
N GLU A 154 7.84 13.37 -6.24
CA GLU A 154 8.37 14.73 -6.37
C GLU A 154 7.40 15.75 -5.75
N ALA A 155 6.11 15.66 -6.09
CA ALA A 155 5.08 16.54 -5.51
C ALA A 155 4.95 16.40 -3.98
N VAL A 156 5.15 15.20 -3.42
CA VAL A 156 5.22 15.04 -1.94
C VAL A 156 6.41 15.83 -1.38
N ARG A 157 7.59 15.75 -2.02
CA ARG A 157 8.80 16.43 -1.55
C ARG A 157 8.75 17.96 -1.68
N GLU A 158 7.94 18.48 -2.60
CA GLU A 158 7.64 19.92 -2.67
C GLU A 158 6.85 20.41 -1.43
N ILE A 159 6.13 19.50 -0.75
CA ILE A 159 5.28 19.82 0.40
C ILE A 159 5.97 19.47 1.72
N THR A 160 6.59 18.28 1.81
CA THR A 160 7.19 17.77 3.05
C THR A 160 8.30 16.76 2.82
N GLU A 161 9.33 16.79 3.69
CA GLU A 161 10.39 15.77 3.73
C GLU A 161 10.07 14.61 4.72
N ARG A 162 9.02 14.74 5.53
CA ARG A 162 8.76 13.86 6.67
C ARG A 162 7.95 12.62 6.31
N VAL A 163 7.10 12.68 5.28
CA VAL A 163 6.37 11.52 4.77
C VAL A 163 7.36 10.53 4.15
N PHE A 164 7.26 9.25 4.53
CA PHE A 164 8.02 8.20 3.84
C PHE A 164 7.44 7.98 2.44
N ILE A 165 8.28 8.12 1.40
CA ILE A 165 7.85 7.90 0.01
C ILE A 165 8.34 6.54 -0.51
N HIS A 166 7.53 5.88 -1.34
CA HIS A 166 7.88 4.60 -1.95
C HIS A 166 7.58 4.57 -3.45
N HIS A 167 8.60 4.33 -4.29
CA HIS A 167 8.43 4.20 -5.73
C HIS A 167 8.23 2.74 -6.14
N ILE A 168 7.11 2.48 -6.82
CA ILE A 168 6.74 1.16 -7.32
C ILE A 168 7.31 0.97 -8.73
N PHE A 169 7.93 -0.18 -8.99
CA PHE A 169 8.58 -0.54 -10.26
C PHE A 169 9.74 0.37 -10.65
N SER A 170 10.63 0.60 -9.69
CA SER A 170 11.78 1.49 -9.81
C SER A 170 12.88 0.95 -10.74
N ASP A 171 13.80 1.84 -11.08
CA ASP A 171 15.05 1.58 -11.79
C ASP A 171 16.25 2.22 -11.06
N GLU A 172 17.46 2.08 -11.61
CA GLU A 172 18.67 2.62 -10.99
C GLU A 172 18.74 4.17 -11.02
N GLU A 173 18.11 4.82 -11.98
CA GLU A 173 18.03 6.27 -12.03
C GLU A 173 17.13 6.77 -10.90
N LYS A 174 15.93 6.21 -10.78
CA LYS A 174 14.99 6.56 -9.71
C LYS A 174 15.53 6.22 -8.33
N MET A 175 16.29 5.11 -8.20
CA MET A 175 16.97 4.74 -6.95
C MET A 175 17.92 5.85 -6.47
N ARG A 176 18.72 6.44 -7.37
CA ARG A 176 19.61 7.55 -7.01
C ARG A 176 18.82 8.79 -6.56
N LEU A 177 17.80 9.17 -7.34
CA LEU A 177 16.93 10.29 -6.99
C LEU A 177 16.25 10.10 -5.63
N LEU A 178 15.78 8.88 -5.33
CA LEU A 178 15.20 8.55 -4.02
C LEU A 178 16.22 8.65 -2.88
N GLY A 179 17.47 8.28 -3.14
CA GLY A 179 18.55 8.46 -2.19
C GLY A 179 18.80 9.93 -1.87
N ASP A 180 18.80 10.79 -2.88
CA ASP A 180 18.96 12.24 -2.72
C ASP A 180 17.75 12.88 -2.01
N MET A 181 16.54 12.40 -2.29
CA MET A 181 15.30 12.84 -1.63
C MET A 181 15.23 12.41 -0.16
N GLY A 182 15.94 11.34 0.23
CA GLY A 182 15.89 10.78 1.58
C GLY A 182 14.53 10.22 1.98
N ASN A 183 14.47 9.60 3.15
CA ASN A 183 13.23 9.06 3.74
C ASN A 183 12.39 8.27 2.73
N SER A 184 13.01 7.31 2.04
CA SER A 184 12.46 6.70 0.84
C SER A 184 12.67 5.19 0.77
N GLY A 185 11.83 4.55 -0.04
CA GLY A 185 11.94 3.16 -0.40
C GLY A 185 11.52 2.91 -1.85
N LEU A 186 11.76 1.71 -2.32
CA LEU A 186 11.38 1.30 -3.67
C LEU A 186 11.06 -0.19 -3.78
N SER A 187 10.38 -0.55 -4.87
CA SER A 187 10.31 -1.92 -5.35
C SER A 187 10.77 -2.01 -6.80
N TYR A 188 11.57 -3.04 -7.12
CA TYR A 188 11.93 -3.36 -8.48
C TYR A 188 10.93 -4.33 -9.13
N ASN A 189 10.72 -4.20 -10.44
CA ASN A 189 9.82 -5.06 -11.20
C ASN A 189 10.54 -6.30 -11.73
N TYR A 190 10.86 -7.25 -10.85
CA TYR A 190 11.34 -8.56 -11.24
C TYR A 190 10.21 -9.60 -11.17
N PRO A 191 10.11 -10.54 -12.13
CA PRO A 191 9.06 -11.57 -12.11
C PRO A 191 9.18 -12.52 -10.92
N ASP A 192 10.41 -12.75 -10.44
CA ASP A 192 10.74 -13.51 -9.23
C ASP A 192 11.76 -12.69 -8.43
N TYR A 193 11.57 -12.55 -7.12
CA TYR A 193 12.50 -11.86 -6.23
C TYR A 193 13.93 -12.42 -6.29
N ARG A 194 14.10 -13.73 -6.60
CA ARG A 194 15.40 -14.38 -6.77
C ARG A 194 16.16 -13.89 -8.00
N SER A 195 15.46 -13.33 -8.99
CA SER A 195 16.08 -12.78 -10.20
C SER A 195 16.60 -11.35 -10.02
N CYS A 196 16.31 -10.72 -8.88
CA CYS A 196 16.86 -9.40 -8.58
C CYS A 196 18.37 -9.52 -8.26
N PRO A 197 19.26 -8.79 -8.97
CA PRO A 197 20.68 -8.86 -8.71
C PRO A 197 21.07 -8.42 -7.30
N LYS A 198 21.89 -9.19 -6.61
CA LYS A 198 22.33 -8.86 -5.24
C LYS A 198 23.09 -7.52 -5.19
N GLU A 199 23.92 -7.29 -6.18
CA GLU A 199 24.68 -6.04 -6.31
C GLU A 199 23.77 -4.81 -6.44
N LEU A 200 22.59 -4.97 -7.04
CA LEU A 200 21.59 -3.91 -7.12
C LEU A 200 20.98 -3.64 -5.72
N LEU A 201 20.67 -4.70 -4.97
CA LEU A 201 20.17 -4.56 -3.60
C LEU A 201 21.21 -3.88 -2.69
N GLU A 202 22.49 -4.23 -2.83
CA GLU A 202 23.60 -3.62 -2.08
C GLU A 202 23.75 -2.13 -2.41
N ARG A 203 23.73 -1.77 -3.69
CA ARG A 203 23.79 -0.35 -4.12
C ARG A 203 22.59 0.46 -3.62
N THR A 204 21.40 -0.14 -3.62
CA THR A 204 20.19 0.51 -3.11
C THR A 204 20.32 0.80 -1.62
N ARG A 205 20.80 -0.17 -0.82
CA ARG A 205 21.08 0.06 0.61
C ARG A 205 22.14 1.12 0.84
N ALA A 206 23.22 1.10 0.03
CA ALA A 206 24.27 2.09 0.12
C ALA A 206 23.79 3.52 -0.18
N ALA A 207 22.75 3.66 -1.02
CA ALA A 207 22.05 4.92 -1.28
C ALA A 207 21.08 5.34 -0.14
N GLY A 208 20.92 4.53 0.92
CA GLY A 208 20.00 4.82 2.03
C GLY A 208 18.52 4.57 1.70
N VAL A 209 18.22 3.88 0.60
CA VAL A 209 16.85 3.61 0.14
C VAL A 209 16.39 2.24 0.65
N GLN A 210 15.23 2.17 1.27
CA GLN A 210 14.65 0.91 1.75
C GLN A 210 14.10 0.08 0.59
N ILE A 211 14.16 -1.26 0.73
CA ILE A 211 13.88 -2.18 -0.38
C ILE A 211 12.71 -3.09 -0.04
N CYS A 212 11.80 -3.16 -0.99
CA CYS A 212 10.75 -4.15 -1.10
C CYS A 212 10.88 -4.87 -2.46
N LEU A 213 10.36 -6.07 -2.56
CA LEU A 213 10.17 -6.77 -3.83
C LEU A 213 8.73 -7.29 -3.89
N ARG A 214 8.34 -7.90 -5.01
CA ARG A 214 6.98 -8.43 -5.20
C ARG A 214 6.60 -9.43 -4.11
N ALA A 215 5.27 -9.61 -3.97
CA ALA A 215 4.62 -10.29 -2.85
C ALA A 215 5.22 -11.65 -2.48
N GLY A 216 5.50 -11.80 -1.20
CA GLY A 216 5.89 -13.06 -0.58
C GLY A 216 4.65 -13.83 -0.13
N ASP A 217 4.06 -14.64 -1.03
CA ASP A 217 2.80 -15.35 -0.76
C ASP A 217 3.01 -16.80 -0.27
N THR A 218 4.25 -17.17 0.07
CA THR A 218 4.57 -18.42 0.75
C THR A 218 5.54 -18.16 1.91
N ALA A 219 5.47 -18.95 2.95
CA ALA A 219 6.39 -18.82 4.08
C ALA A 219 7.87 -19.00 3.66
N GLY A 220 8.13 -19.81 2.62
CA GLY A 220 9.46 -19.97 2.03
C GLY A 220 9.93 -18.68 1.38
N ALA A 221 9.12 -18.08 0.52
CA ALA A 221 9.44 -16.81 -0.15
C ALA A 221 9.72 -15.68 0.87
N VAL A 222 8.92 -15.58 1.90
CA VAL A 222 9.11 -14.55 2.94
C VAL A 222 10.41 -14.79 3.71
N ARG A 223 10.74 -16.04 4.08
CA ARG A 223 12.04 -16.35 4.71
C ARG A 223 13.22 -16.00 3.82
N ASP A 224 13.13 -16.31 2.53
CA ASP A 224 14.18 -15.97 1.55
C ASP A 224 14.34 -14.44 1.44
N MET A 225 13.24 -13.70 1.37
CA MET A 225 13.22 -12.23 1.32
C MET A 225 13.83 -11.59 2.57
N ILE A 226 13.55 -12.15 3.75
CA ILE A 226 14.18 -11.74 5.01
C ILE A 226 15.70 -12.00 4.93
N ALA A 227 16.11 -13.18 4.46
CA ALA A 227 17.52 -13.53 4.31
C ALA A 227 18.26 -12.66 3.29
N LEU A 228 17.54 -12.13 2.28
CA LEU A 228 18.05 -11.10 1.36
C LEU A 228 18.14 -9.72 2.00
N GLY A 229 17.63 -9.55 3.21
CA GLY A 229 17.65 -8.28 3.94
C GLY A 229 16.70 -7.24 3.38
N LEU A 230 15.50 -7.65 2.90
CA LEU A 230 14.47 -6.70 2.51
C LEU A 230 13.88 -6.03 3.75
N ASP A 231 13.57 -4.74 3.63
CA ASP A 231 13.12 -3.92 4.75
C ASP A 231 11.66 -4.18 5.11
N TYR A 232 10.81 -4.44 4.11
CA TYR A 232 9.40 -4.79 4.27
C TYR A 232 8.93 -5.65 3.10
N ILE A 233 7.88 -6.47 3.34
CA ILE A 233 7.45 -7.51 2.42
C ILE A 233 5.93 -7.45 2.25
N PRO A 234 5.42 -7.09 1.05
CA PRO A 234 4.00 -7.17 0.75
C PRO A 234 3.60 -8.65 0.58
N THR A 235 2.43 -8.99 1.09
CA THR A 235 1.86 -10.32 0.97
C THR A 235 0.34 -10.27 0.86
N ASN A 236 -0.22 -11.23 0.12
CA ASN A 236 -1.67 -11.38 0.00
C ASN A 236 -2.24 -12.33 1.07
N CYS A 237 -1.41 -13.14 1.74
CA CYS A 237 -1.94 -14.25 2.55
C CYS A 237 -1.10 -14.66 3.76
N ILE A 238 0.15 -14.21 3.92
CA ILE A 238 1.04 -14.69 5.00
C ILE A 238 0.81 -13.89 6.28
N ARG A 239 0.47 -14.57 7.37
CA ARG A 239 0.21 -14.00 8.71
C ARG A 239 1.39 -14.16 9.68
N GLU A 240 2.04 -15.32 9.62
CA GLU A 240 3.11 -15.73 10.54
C GLU A 240 4.19 -16.50 9.76
N ILE A 241 5.44 -16.43 10.24
CA ILE A 241 6.61 -17.05 9.62
C ILE A 241 7.39 -17.82 10.67
#